data_d9a2a343aabf5079ca6e484af91d9269
#
_entry.id   d9a2a343aabf5079ca6e484af91d9269
#
_cell.length_a   1.000
_cell.length_b   1.000
_cell.length_c   1.000
_cell.angle_alpha   90.00
_cell.angle_beta   90.00
_cell.angle_gamma   90.00
#
_symmetry.space_group_name_H-M   'P 1'
#
loop_
_entity.id
_entity.type
_entity.pdbx_description
1 polymer ?
#
loop_
_entity_poly.entity_id
_entity_poly.type
_entity_poly.pdbx_seq_one_letter_code
_entity_poly.pdbx_strand_id
1 'polypeptide(L)'
;MGRLIYSAIASVDGYTTDTTGSFEWAAPDAEVHAFVNDLERDIGTYLYGRRMYETMRVWEDLPGPGDGPVIADYAAVWSAADKIVYSSTLASVDTPRTRLERRFDVPEVRALLSGADGDVSIGGPTLAAEAFAAGLIDEVRLILVPVAVGGGTPALPAGQRVGLRLRDARRFGNGTVALHYSVSD
;
A
#
# COMPACT_ATOMS: atom_id res chain seq x y z
N MET A 1 -9.03 16.82 6.91
CA MET A 1 -9.58 15.78 6.05
C MET A 1 -8.39 15.09 5.40
N GLY A 2 -8.17 13.82 5.72
CA GLY A 2 -7.08 13.04 5.16
C GLY A 2 -7.35 12.65 3.70
N ARG A 3 -6.29 12.49 2.91
CA ARG A 3 -6.36 11.93 1.56
C ARG A 3 -6.31 10.41 1.64
N LEU A 4 -6.98 9.71 0.72
CA LEU A 4 -6.81 8.27 0.54
C LEU A 4 -5.78 8.00 -0.55
N ILE A 5 -4.68 7.38 -0.17
CA ILE A 5 -3.53 7.12 -1.03
C ILE A 5 -3.42 5.63 -1.29
N TYR A 6 -3.38 5.23 -2.54
CA TYR A 6 -3.06 3.88 -2.94
C TYR A 6 -1.59 3.78 -3.31
N SER A 7 -0.83 2.96 -2.58
CA SER A 7 0.58 2.70 -2.85
C SER A 7 0.80 1.23 -3.21
N ALA A 8 1.60 0.96 -4.25
CA ALA A 8 1.96 -0.39 -4.64
C ALA A 8 3.37 -0.46 -5.24
N ILE A 9 4.13 -1.50 -4.86
CA ILE A 9 5.31 -1.94 -5.60
C ILE A 9 4.82 -2.94 -6.65
N ALA A 10 5.22 -2.74 -7.90
CA ALA A 10 4.74 -3.53 -9.01
C ALA A 10 5.86 -3.82 -10.02
N SER A 11 5.68 -4.87 -10.82
CA SER A 11 6.51 -5.12 -12.00
C SER A 11 6.29 -4.04 -13.07
N VAL A 12 7.23 -3.90 -14.00
CA VAL A 12 7.12 -2.92 -15.09
C VAL A 12 5.90 -3.20 -16.00
N ASP A 13 5.43 -4.43 -16.04
CA ASP A 13 4.20 -4.83 -16.75
C ASP A 13 2.94 -4.79 -15.88
N GLY A 14 3.02 -4.21 -14.65
CA GLY A 14 1.88 -3.77 -13.89
C GLY A 14 1.26 -4.78 -12.92
N TYR A 15 2.02 -5.74 -12.39
CA TYR A 15 1.54 -6.74 -11.44
C TYR A 15 2.21 -6.58 -10.07
N THR A 16 1.45 -6.81 -8.99
CA THR A 16 1.96 -6.82 -7.60
C THR A 16 2.44 -8.20 -7.17
N THR A 17 1.96 -9.26 -7.83
CA THR A 17 2.44 -10.65 -7.67
C THR A 17 2.51 -11.30 -9.04
N ASP A 18 3.32 -12.33 -9.19
CA ASP A 18 3.31 -13.17 -10.38
C ASP A 18 2.14 -14.17 -10.39
N THR A 19 2.09 -15.06 -11.39
CA THR A 19 1.03 -16.08 -11.53
C THR A 19 1.04 -17.15 -10.44
N THR A 20 2.13 -17.28 -9.68
CA THR A 20 2.25 -18.18 -8.52
C THR A 20 1.84 -17.49 -7.21
N GLY A 21 1.62 -16.18 -7.25
CA GLY A 21 1.34 -15.34 -6.08
C GLY A 21 2.61 -14.84 -5.38
N SER A 22 3.80 -15.09 -5.93
CA SER A 22 5.06 -14.58 -5.38
C SER A 22 5.26 -13.10 -5.72
N PHE A 23 5.92 -12.38 -4.81
CA PHE A 23 6.37 -11.00 -4.95
C PHE A 23 7.81 -10.79 -4.46
N GLU A 24 8.58 -11.86 -4.29
CA GLU A 24 9.98 -11.78 -3.82
C GLU A 24 10.87 -10.92 -4.72
N TRP A 25 10.56 -10.88 -6.02
CA TRP A 25 11.21 -10.02 -7.01
C TRP A 25 10.98 -8.52 -6.77
N ALA A 26 10.01 -8.15 -5.91
CA ALA A 26 9.65 -6.78 -5.61
C ALA A 26 10.39 -6.20 -4.40
N ALA A 27 11.28 -6.97 -3.75
CA ALA A 27 12.00 -6.53 -2.57
C ALA A 27 12.86 -5.28 -2.89
N PRO A 28 12.62 -4.14 -2.22
CA PRO A 28 13.35 -2.90 -2.47
C PRO A 28 14.77 -2.99 -1.91
N ASP A 29 15.73 -2.38 -2.59
CA ASP A 29 17.03 -2.10 -1.99
C ASP A 29 16.94 -0.97 -0.96
N ALA A 30 18.05 -0.68 -0.28
CA ALA A 30 18.05 0.32 0.79
C ALA A 30 17.66 1.73 0.32
N GLU A 31 18.00 2.11 -0.92
CA GLU A 31 17.67 3.43 -1.48
C GLU A 31 16.16 3.55 -1.71
N VAL A 32 15.57 2.56 -2.37
CA VAL A 32 14.12 2.51 -2.64
C VAL A 32 13.35 2.37 -1.34
N HIS A 33 13.83 1.54 -0.41
CA HIS A 33 13.17 1.34 0.88
C HIS A 33 13.13 2.64 1.71
N ALA A 34 14.25 3.37 1.79
CA ALA A 34 14.28 4.66 2.48
C ALA A 34 13.31 5.67 1.88
N PHE A 35 13.19 5.69 0.54
CA PHE A 35 12.19 6.52 -0.14
C PHE A 35 10.76 6.12 0.21
N VAL A 36 10.47 4.82 0.28
CA VAL A 36 9.14 4.33 0.71
C VAL A 36 8.86 4.76 2.15
N ASN A 37 9.84 4.64 3.06
CA ASN A 37 9.69 5.09 4.43
C ASN A 37 9.27 6.57 4.49
N ASP A 38 9.94 7.42 3.71
CA ASP A 38 9.63 8.85 3.67
C ASP A 38 8.21 9.13 3.15
N LEU A 39 7.72 8.34 2.17
CA LEU A 39 6.35 8.45 1.67
C LEU A 39 5.29 8.06 2.70
N GLU A 40 5.64 7.15 3.61
CA GLU A 40 4.70 6.57 4.58
C GLU A 40 4.72 7.30 5.94
N ARG A 41 5.64 8.26 6.17
CA ARG A 41 5.77 8.97 7.46
C ARG A 41 4.51 9.74 7.88
N ASP A 42 3.81 10.31 6.92
CA ASP A 42 2.60 11.11 7.19
C ASP A 42 1.31 10.27 7.18
N ILE A 43 1.43 8.95 7.02
CA ILE A 43 0.30 8.03 7.05
C ILE A 43 -0.10 7.76 8.50
N GLY A 44 -1.28 8.23 8.89
CA GLY A 44 -1.84 8.00 10.22
C GLY A 44 -2.63 6.68 10.33
N THR A 45 -3.13 6.16 9.21
CA THR A 45 -3.97 4.94 9.19
C THR A 45 -3.74 4.13 7.92
N TYR A 46 -3.59 2.81 8.10
CA TYR A 46 -3.53 1.85 7.00
C TYR A 46 -4.84 1.08 6.86
N LEU A 47 -5.32 0.95 5.62
CA LEU A 47 -6.45 0.09 5.25
C LEU A 47 -5.91 -1.13 4.51
N TYR A 48 -6.11 -2.32 5.07
CA TYR A 48 -5.61 -3.57 4.52
C TYR A 48 -6.72 -4.57 4.25
N GLY A 49 -6.65 -5.27 3.13
CA GLY A 49 -7.32 -6.55 2.99
C GLY A 49 -6.56 -7.65 3.74
N ARG A 50 -7.19 -8.82 3.93
CA ARG A 50 -6.61 -9.93 4.69
C ARG A 50 -5.17 -10.28 4.25
N ARG A 51 -4.93 -10.53 2.95
CA ARG A 51 -3.61 -10.92 2.44
C ARG A 51 -2.54 -9.85 2.70
N MET A 52 -2.91 -8.59 2.49
CA MET A 52 -1.99 -7.48 2.77
C MET A 52 -1.65 -7.40 4.26
N TYR A 53 -2.63 -7.56 5.14
CA TYR A 53 -2.38 -7.62 6.58
C TYR A 53 -1.44 -8.78 6.94
N GLU A 54 -1.71 -9.99 6.43
CA GLU A 54 -0.87 -11.17 6.65
C GLU A 54 0.58 -10.95 6.18
N THR A 55 0.79 -10.18 5.11
CA THR A 55 2.12 -9.79 4.62
C THR A 55 2.76 -8.75 5.54
N MET A 56 2.01 -7.72 5.94
CA MET A 56 2.56 -6.56 6.67
C MET A 56 2.77 -6.81 8.16
N ARG A 57 2.08 -7.79 8.75
CA ARG A 57 2.20 -8.07 10.19
C ARG A 57 3.63 -8.45 10.64
N VAL A 58 4.49 -8.86 9.73
CA VAL A 58 5.92 -9.13 10.01
C VAL A 58 6.63 -7.92 10.60
N TRP A 59 6.17 -6.70 10.28
CA TRP A 59 6.74 -5.46 10.81
C TRP A 59 6.57 -5.27 12.33
N GLU A 60 5.68 -6.05 12.97
CA GLU A 60 5.56 -6.09 14.42
C GLU A 60 6.78 -6.76 15.09
N ASP A 61 7.38 -7.72 14.40
CA ASP A 61 8.50 -8.51 14.89
C ASP A 61 9.86 -7.96 14.42
N LEU A 62 9.88 -6.92 13.60
CA LEU A 62 11.08 -6.25 13.09
C LEU A 62 11.39 -4.97 13.88
N PRO A 63 12.68 -4.52 14.00
CA PRO A 63 13.84 -5.18 13.42
C PRO A 63 14.32 -6.38 14.24
N GLY A 64 14.81 -7.42 13.55
CA GLY A 64 15.52 -8.53 14.15
C GLY A 64 17.04 -8.31 14.18
N PRO A 65 17.81 -9.25 14.78
CA PRO A 65 19.27 -9.21 14.76
C PRO A 65 19.84 -9.19 13.33
N GLY A 66 20.59 -8.14 13.00
CA GLY A 66 21.21 -7.98 11.68
C GLY A 66 20.44 -7.12 10.68
N ASP A 67 19.22 -6.69 11.01
CA ASP A 67 18.48 -5.75 10.17
C ASP A 67 19.10 -4.37 10.17
N GLY A 68 19.11 -3.73 9.01
CA GLY A 68 19.66 -2.39 8.85
C GLY A 68 18.73 -1.27 9.35
N PRO A 69 19.26 -0.03 9.45
CA PRO A 69 18.50 1.10 10.00
C PRO A 69 17.23 1.44 9.18
N VAL A 70 17.21 1.17 7.90
CA VAL A 70 16.04 1.42 7.04
C VAL A 70 14.86 0.50 7.41
N ILE A 71 15.13 -0.72 7.85
CA ILE A 71 14.12 -1.67 8.32
C ILE A 71 13.56 -1.20 9.67
N ALA A 72 14.44 -0.83 10.60
CA ALA A 72 14.03 -0.28 11.90
C ALA A 72 13.18 0.99 11.77
N ASP A 73 13.52 1.85 10.83
CA ASP A 73 12.80 3.08 10.54
C ASP A 73 11.38 2.79 10.04
N TYR A 74 11.22 1.88 9.06
CA TYR A 74 9.89 1.51 8.59
C TYR A 74 9.05 0.80 9.66
N ALA A 75 9.65 -0.10 10.42
CA ALA A 75 8.97 -0.77 11.53
C ALA A 75 8.39 0.24 12.53
N ALA A 76 9.14 1.31 12.84
CA ALA A 76 8.67 2.39 13.70
C ALA A 76 7.49 3.17 13.07
N VAL A 77 7.56 3.48 11.76
CA VAL A 77 6.47 4.13 11.01
C VAL A 77 5.21 3.27 11.04
N TRP A 78 5.34 1.98 10.70
CA TRP A 78 4.22 1.07 10.64
C TRP A 78 3.56 0.83 12.01
N SER A 79 4.35 0.66 13.07
CA SER A 79 3.86 0.43 14.43
C SER A 79 3.14 1.65 15.00
N ALA A 80 3.55 2.87 14.62
CA ALA A 80 2.94 4.11 15.09
C ALA A 80 1.53 4.36 14.51
N ALA A 81 1.25 3.89 13.30
CA ALA A 81 -0.02 4.09 12.62
C ALA A 81 -1.14 3.17 13.12
N ASP A 82 -2.39 3.60 12.99
CA ASP A 82 -3.56 2.75 13.16
C ASP A 82 -3.76 1.85 11.94
N LYS A 83 -4.31 0.65 12.14
CA LYS A 83 -4.58 -0.29 11.06
C LYS A 83 -6.04 -0.75 11.09
N ILE A 84 -6.68 -0.79 9.93
CA ILE A 84 -8.04 -1.33 9.76
C ILE A 84 -7.96 -2.46 8.74
N VAL A 85 -8.30 -3.66 9.17
CA VAL A 85 -8.27 -4.86 8.34
C VAL A 85 -9.67 -5.25 7.92
N TYR A 86 -9.90 -5.32 6.63
CA TYR A 86 -11.19 -5.71 6.05
C TYR A 86 -11.16 -7.19 5.67
N SER A 87 -11.92 -8.01 6.39
CA SER A 87 -12.00 -9.45 6.09
C SER A 87 -13.27 -10.09 6.67
N SER A 88 -14.02 -10.76 5.81
CA SER A 88 -15.16 -11.59 6.23
C SER A 88 -14.76 -12.94 6.82
N THR A 89 -13.52 -13.38 6.58
CA THR A 89 -13.06 -14.76 6.93
C THR A 89 -12.02 -14.80 8.04
N LEU A 90 -11.27 -13.71 8.28
CA LEU A 90 -10.27 -13.67 9.35
C LEU A 90 -10.99 -13.69 10.72
N ALA A 91 -10.56 -14.55 11.63
CA ALA A 91 -11.19 -14.67 12.94
C ALA A 91 -10.92 -13.45 13.84
N SER A 92 -9.65 -13.02 13.89
CA SER A 92 -9.17 -11.91 14.70
C SER A 92 -7.90 -11.30 14.09
N VAL A 93 -7.51 -10.14 14.59
CA VAL A 93 -6.21 -9.49 14.38
C VAL A 93 -5.44 -9.49 15.71
N ASP A 94 -4.13 -9.55 15.64
CA ASP A 94 -3.25 -9.75 16.81
C ASP A 94 -2.14 -8.68 16.93
N THR A 95 -2.08 -7.73 16.00
CA THR A 95 -1.11 -6.62 16.08
C THR A 95 -1.72 -5.41 16.80
N PRO A 96 -0.93 -4.63 17.57
CA PRO A 96 -1.38 -3.41 18.22
C PRO A 96 -1.98 -2.37 17.26
N ARG A 97 -2.83 -1.52 17.77
CA ARG A 97 -3.48 -0.42 17.02
C ARG A 97 -4.21 -0.92 15.76
N THR A 98 -4.71 -2.18 15.80
CA THR A 98 -5.34 -2.82 14.65
C THR A 98 -6.77 -3.22 15.02
N ARG A 99 -7.74 -2.91 14.16
CA ARG A 99 -9.11 -3.39 14.27
C ARG A 99 -9.54 -4.15 13.03
N LEU A 100 -10.46 -5.09 13.22
CA LEU A 100 -11.03 -5.92 12.17
C LEU A 100 -12.42 -5.43 11.81
N GLU A 101 -12.63 -5.14 10.51
CA GLU A 101 -13.92 -4.83 9.93
C GLU A 101 -14.35 -5.95 8.98
N ARG A 102 -15.64 -6.28 8.96
CA ARG A 102 -16.14 -7.43 8.20
C ARG A 102 -16.35 -7.13 6.72
N ARG A 103 -16.50 -5.87 6.37
CA ARG A 103 -16.72 -5.40 4.99
C ARG A 103 -16.11 -4.02 4.81
N PHE A 104 -15.81 -3.69 3.58
CA PHE A 104 -15.45 -2.32 3.19
C PHE A 104 -16.76 -1.52 3.02
N ASP A 105 -17.01 -0.59 3.91
CA ASP A 105 -18.22 0.25 3.88
C ASP A 105 -17.84 1.67 3.47
N VAL A 106 -18.31 2.09 2.29
CA VAL A 106 -17.95 3.38 1.69
C VAL A 106 -18.34 4.58 2.57
N PRO A 107 -19.56 4.65 3.15
CA PRO A 107 -19.89 5.70 4.12
C PRO A 107 -18.97 5.77 5.33
N GLU A 108 -18.59 4.63 5.90
CA GLU A 108 -17.68 4.57 7.06
C GLU A 108 -16.27 5.04 6.67
N VAL A 109 -15.76 4.65 5.50
CA VAL A 109 -14.46 5.11 5.00
C VAL A 109 -14.47 6.62 4.71
N ARG A 110 -15.56 7.17 4.16
CA ARG A 110 -15.70 8.63 3.99
C ARG A 110 -15.69 9.37 5.33
N ALA A 111 -16.37 8.83 6.34
CA ALA A 111 -16.37 9.40 7.68
C ALA A 111 -14.96 9.35 8.31
N LEU A 112 -14.24 8.22 8.15
CA LEU A 112 -12.85 8.08 8.56
C LEU A 112 -11.97 9.16 7.93
N LEU A 113 -12.01 9.31 6.60
CA LEU A 113 -11.21 10.31 5.88
C LEU A 113 -11.53 11.74 6.32
N SER A 114 -12.81 12.03 6.58
CA SER A 114 -13.25 13.36 7.03
C SER A 114 -12.71 13.71 8.42
N GLY A 115 -12.58 12.72 9.31
CA GLY A 115 -12.08 12.87 10.68
C GLY A 115 -10.60 12.60 10.87
N ALA A 116 -9.88 12.20 9.82
CA ALA A 116 -8.46 11.87 9.94
C ALA A 116 -7.59 13.12 10.08
N ASP A 117 -6.64 13.08 11.01
CA ASP A 117 -5.65 14.13 11.23
C ASP A 117 -4.48 14.05 10.23
N GLY A 118 -4.25 12.86 9.63
CA GLY A 118 -3.22 12.59 8.61
C GLY A 118 -3.79 11.87 7.39
N ASP A 119 -2.91 11.55 6.44
CA ASP A 119 -3.30 10.78 5.28
C ASP A 119 -3.59 9.31 5.65
N VAL A 120 -4.40 8.67 4.82
CA VAL A 120 -4.79 7.26 4.95
C VAL A 120 -4.23 6.49 3.75
N SER A 121 -3.51 5.42 4.00
CA SER A 121 -3.00 4.54 2.93
C SER A 121 -3.87 3.30 2.80
N ILE A 122 -4.18 2.91 1.57
CA ILE A 122 -4.86 1.65 1.28
C ILE A 122 -3.90 0.70 0.56
N GLY A 123 -3.66 -0.47 1.16
CA GLY A 123 -2.75 -1.48 0.65
C GLY A 123 -3.48 -2.72 0.14
N GLY A 124 -2.94 -3.28 -0.96
CA GLY A 124 -3.48 -4.45 -1.62
C GLY A 124 -4.51 -4.10 -2.72
N PRO A 125 -4.26 -4.55 -3.97
CA PRO A 125 -5.03 -4.13 -5.13
C PRO A 125 -6.50 -4.57 -5.09
N THR A 126 -6.80 -5.68 -4.42
CA THR A 126 -8.19 -6.20 -4.32
C THR A 126 -9.06 -5.26 -3.47
N LEU A 127 -8.58 -4.81 -2.31
CA LEU A 127 -9.30 -3.85 -1.48
C LEU A 127 -9.33 -2.47 -2.15
N ALA A 128 -8.22 -2.05 -2.74
CA ALA A 128 -8.12 -0.77 -3.45
C ALA A 128 -9.12 -0.68 -4.62
N ALA A 129 -9.42 -1.79 -5.30
CA ALA A 129 -10.41 -1.80 -6.38
C ALA A 129 -11.81 -1.34 -5.92
N GLU A 130 -12.21 -1.68 -4.68
CA GLU A 130 -13.46 -1.18 -4.09
C GLU A 130 -13.42 0.34 -3.87
N ALA A 131 -12.28 0.85 -3.38
CA ALA A 131 -12.08 2.29 -3.17
C ALA A 131 -12.02 3.06 -4.50
N PHE A 132 -11.38 2.51 -5.54
CA PHE A 132 -11.40 3.08 -6.89
C PHE A 132 -12.83 3.13 -7.45
N ALA A 133 -13.59 2.04 -7.34
CA ALA A 133 -14.97 1.99 -7.81
C ALA A 133 -15.89 3.00 -7.10
N ALA A 134 -15.59 3.32 -5.85
CA ALA A 134 -16.32 4.30 -5.05
C ALA A 134 -15.82 5.75 -5.23
N GLY A 135 -14.79 5.99 -6.06
CA GLY A 135 -14.20 7.31 -6.27
C GLY A 135 -13.60 7.89 -4.98
N LEU A 136 -12.95 7.05 -4.17
CA LEU A 136 -12.37 7.47 -2.89
C LEU A 136 -10.87 7.76 -2.98
N ILE A 137 -10.17 7.24 -3.99
CA ILE A 137 -8.72 7.39 -4.11
C ILE A 137 -8.38 8.80 -4.61
N ASP A 138 -7.57 9.52 -3.85
CA ASP A 138 -7.04 10.84 -4.20
C ASP A 138 -5.71 10.76 -4.95
N GLU A 139 -4.84 9.83 -4.51
CA GLU A 139 -3.49 9.67 -5.04
C GLU A 139 -3.13 8.20 -5.30
N VAL A 140 -2.31 8.00 -6.32
CA VAL A 140 -1.74 6.70 -6.67
C VAL A 140 -0.22 6.82 -6.70
N ARG A 141 0.47 5.95 -5.95
CA ARG A 141 1.93 5.86 -5.90
C ARG A 141 2.35 4.48 -6.39
N LEU A 142 2.99 4.42 -7.54
CA LEU A 142 3.50 3.17 -8.12
C LEU A 142 5.01 3.16 -8.08
N ILE A 143 5.58 2.11 -7.49
CA ILE A 143 7.01 1.85 -7.48
C ILE A 143 7.24 0.67 -8.42
N LEU A 144 7.71 0.99 -9.63
CA LEU A 144 7.87 0.01 -10.71
C LEU A 144 9.28 -0.56 -10.69
N VAL A 145 9.42 -1.83 -10.35
CA VAL A 145 10.71 -2.54 -10.41
C VAL A 145 10.98 -3.01 -11.84
N PRO A 146 12.25 -3.07 -12.28
CA PRO A 146 12.63 -3.40 -13.66
C PRO A 146 12.54 -4.90 -13.94
N VAL A 147 11.38 -5.51 -13.66
CA VAL A 147 11.05 -6.92 -13.88
C VAL A 147 9.69 -7.00 -14.56
N ALA A 148 9.56 -7.83 -15.60
CA ALA A 148 8.28 -8.20 -16.18
C ALA A 148 7.95 -9.64 -15.78
N VAL A 149 6.77 -9.86 -15.19
CA VAL A 149 6.36 -11.17 -14.67
C VAL A 149 5.35 -11.89 -15.58
N GLY A 150 4.80 -11.20 -16.58
CA GLY A 150 3.94 -11.78 -17.60
C GLY A 150 2.52 -12.11 -17.17
N GLY A 151 2.13 -11.78 -15.93
CA GLY A 151 0.79 -12.03 -15.37
C GLY A 151 0.82 -12.14 -13.86
N GLY A 152 -0.37 -12.20 -13.25
CA GLY A 152 -0.51 -12.26 -11.79
C GLY A 152 -1.62 -11.34 -11.29
N THR A 153 -1.43 -10.73 -10.13
CA THR A 153 -2.38 -9.79 -9.54
C THR A 153 -2.09 -8.37 -10.07
N PRO A 154 -3.00 -7.76 -10.87
CA PRO A 154 -2.79 -6.41 -11.39
C PRO A 154 -2.66 -5.37 -10.26
N ALA A 155 -1.76 -4.41 -10.40
CA ALA A 155 -1.60 -3.30 -9.46
C ALA A 155 -2.78 -2.32 -9.51
N LEU A 156 -3.33 -2.08 -10.70
CA LEU A 156 -4.49 -1.22 -10.91
C LEU A 156 -5.74 -2.05 -11.21
N PRO A 157 -6.94 -1.53 -10.90
CA PRO A 157 -8.18 -2.30 -11.07
C PRO A 157 -8.44 -2.66 -12.53
N ALA A 158 -8.68 -3.94 -12.78
CA ALA A 158 -9.04 -4.42 -14.11
C ALA A 158 -10.47 -3.99 -14.49
N GLY A 159 -10.67 -3.65 -15.75
CA GLY A 159 -12.00 -3.31 -16.29
C GLY A 159 -12.54 -1.94 -15.86
N GLN A 160 -11.77 -1.15 -15.14
CA GLN A 160 -12.12 0.21 -14.73
C GLN A 160 -11.13 1.20 -15.34
N ARG A 161 -11.64 2.24 -15.98
CA ARG A 161 -10.82 3.38 -16.41
C ARG A 161 -10.64 4.35 -15.25
N VAL A 162 -9.38 4.67 -14.92
CA VAL A 162 -9.01 5.68 -13.91
C VAL A 162 -8.18 6.76 -14.60
N GLY A 163 -8.61 8.01 -14.52
CA GLY A 163 -7.83 9.16 -14.98
C GLY A 163 -6.70 9.44 -13.98
N LEU A 164 -5.47 9.59 -14.49
CA LEU A 164 -4.29 9.85 -13.66
C LEU A 164 -3.52 11.06 -14.22
N ARG A 165 -3.16 11.98 -13.32
CA ARG A 165 -2.31 13.14 -13.64
C ARG A 165 -0.99 13.00 -12.91
N LEU A 166 0.11 12.85 -13.65
CA LEU A 166 1.45 12.76 -13.07
C LEU A 166 1.79 14.00 -12.25
N ARG A 167 2.28 13.79 -11.04
CA ARG A 167 2.73 14.81 -10.09
C ARG A 167 4.24 14.79 -9.95
N ASP A 168 4.81 13.59 -9.84
CA ASP A 168 6.25 13.39 -9.69
C ASP A 168 6.69 12.05 -10.30
N ALA A 169 7.96 11.97 -10.70
CA ALA A 169 8.60 10.77 -11.18
C ALA A 169 10.06 10.73 -10.73
N ARG A 170 10.45 9.65 -10.05
CA ARG A 170 11.83 9.47 -9.57
C ARG A 170 12.42 8.17 -10.09
N ARG A 171 13.64 8.23 -10.62
CA ARG A 171 14.46 7.06 -10.99
C ARG A 171 15.47 6.77 -9.90
N PHE A 172 15.67 5.48 -9.60
CA PHE A 172 16.65 4.96 -8.66
C PHE A 172 17.83 4.28 -9.37
N GLY A 173 18.93 4.10 -8.63
CA GLY A 173 20.17 3.51 -9.17
C GLY A 173 19.99 2.07 -9.67
N ASN A 174 19.12 1.29 -9.06
CA ASN A 174 18.79 -0.09 -9.43
C ASN A 174 17.83 -0.23 -10.64
N GLY A 175 17.41 0.89 -11.23
CA GLY A 175 16.47 0.90 -12.37
C GLY A 175 14.99 0.95 -11.97
N THR A 176 14.66 0.93 -10.68
CA THR A 176 13.31 1.18 -10.19
C THR A 176 12.87 2.61 -10.52
N VAL A 177 11.58 2.79 -10.78
CA VAL A 177 10.95 4.10 -11.02
C VAL A 177 9.75 4.27 -10.09
N ALA A 178 9.74 5.34 -9.31
CA ALA A 178 8.55 5.74 -8.56
C ALA A 178 7.75 6.78 -9.35
N LEU A 179 6.46 6.57 -9.45
CA LEU A 179 5.50 7.44 -10.11
C LEU A 179 4.42 7.85 -9.11
N HIS A 180 4.20 9.15 -9.00
CA HIS A 180 3.17 9.72 -8.14
C HIS A 180 2.13 10.43 -9.00
N TYR A 181 0.88 10.04 -8.85
CA TYR A 181 -0.25 10.60 -9.57
C TYR A 181 -1.32 11.12 -8.62
N SER A 182 -2.02 12.18 -9.01
CA SER A 182 -3.37 12.45 -8.49
C SER A 182 -4.39 11.77 -9.39
N VAL A 183 -5.46 11.27 -8.78
CA VAL A 183 -6.63 10.80 -9.54
C VAL A 183 -7.36 12.02 -10.11
N SER A 184 -7.79 11.92 -11.36
CA SER A 184 -8.59 12.95 -12.05
C SER A 184 -9.90 12.34 -12.55
N ASP A 185 -10.90 13.15 -12.60
CA ASP A 185 -12.19 12.81 -13.19
C ASP A 185 -12.06 12.44 -14.68
#